data_712964e2a4f5baad7849857e8fa85a93
#
_entry.id   712964e2a4f5baad7849857e8fa85a93
#
_cell.length_a   1.000
_cell.length_b   1.000
_cell.length_c   1.000
_cell.angle_alpha   90.00
_cell.angle_beta   90.00
_cell.angle_gamma   90.00
#
_symmetry.space_group_name_H-M   'P 1'
#
loop_
_entity.id
_entity.type
_entity.pdbx_description
1 polymer ?
#
loop_
_entity_poly.entity_id
_entity_poly.type
_entity_poly.pdbx_seq_one_letter_code
_entity_poly.pdbx_strand_id
1 'polypeptide(L)'
;ATTEIYTLSLHDALPIYLEFILQHANHQPGCILKNITDKPLIKSIIEALIREYVNQDLYNKELIQQLINTLIVIVTRNIAKYLPEKIDERSEEKTLDILQYIQNNIYNPDKIKADTISQHFGISQNYLGRYFKKHTNETMQQYIIKYKLKLVENRLLHSEMRINEIAAELGFTDESHLNKLFKKYKGVIPSEFRKRNL
;
A
#
# COMPACT_ATOMS: atom_id res chain seq x y z
N ALA A 1 16.96 -0.32 24.59
CA ALA A 1 15.81 -1.15 24.15
C ALA A 1 14.66 -0.32 23.55
N THR A 2 14.99 0.80 22.87
CA THR A 2 13.93 1.73 22.36
C THR A 2 14.15 2.13 20.89
N THR A 3 15.07 1.47 20.18
CA THR A 3 15.45 1.91 18.83
C THR A 3 14.90 1.02 17.70
N GLU A 4 14.27 -0.12 18.00
CA GLU A 4 13.77 -1.06 16.99
C GLU A 4 12.32 -0.81 16.52
N ILE A 5 11.57 0.07 17.20
CA ILE A 5 10.14 0.27 16.90
C ILE A 5 9.92 1.24 15.73
N TYR A 6 10.88 2.11 15.41
CA TYR A 6 10.71 3.15 14.39
C TYR A 6 11.12 2.77 12.95
N THR A 7 11.82 1.67 12.76
CA THR A 7 12.32 1.28 11.42
C THR A 7 11.31 0.46 10.58
N LEU A 8 10.34 -0.18 11.22
CA LEU A 8 9.29 -0.94 10.50
C LEU A 8 8.20 -0.06 9.88
N SER A 9 7.96 1.13 10.42
CA SER A 9 6.82 1.97 10.01
C SER A 9 7.02 2.69 8.66
N LEU A 10 8.24 3.06 8.29
CA LEU A 10 8.50 3.77 7.02
C LEU A 10 8.48 2.85 5.80
N HIS A 11 8.90 1.59 5.96
CA HIS A 11 8.95 0.61 4.87
C HIS A 11 7.56 0.11 4.46
N ASP A 12 6.62 0.05 5.40
CA ASP A 12 5.26 -0.43 5.15
C ASP A 12 4.30 0.68 4.67
N ALA A 13 4.58 1.93 5.02
CA ALA A 13 3.78 3.09 4.59
C ALA A 13 4.08 3.53 3.15
N LEU A 14 5.32 3.35 2.68
CA LEU A 14 5.77 3.77 1.35
C LEU A 14 4.95 3.19 0.19
N PRO A 15 4.57 1.88 0.19
CA PRO A 15 3.74 1.30 -0.87
C PRO A 15 2.35 1.93 -0.98
N ILE A 16 1.81 2.44 0.12
CA ILE A 16 0.46 3.02 0.19
C ILE A 16 0.43 4.41 -0.39
N TYR A 17 1.40 5.22 -0.02
CA TYR A 17 1.59 6.55 -0.62
C TYR A 17 1.76 6.44 -2.14
N LEU A 18 2.51 5.44 -2.59
CA LEU A 18 2.70 5.16 -4.01
C LEU A 18 1.40 4.76 -4.69
N GLU A 19 0.63 3.86 -4.10
CA GLU A 19 -0.61 3.38 -4.70
C GLU A 19 -1.66 4.50 -4.75
N PHE A 20 -1.80 5.29 -3.68
CA PHE A 20 -2.67 6.46 -3.64
C PHE A 20 -2.28 7.49 -4.71
N ILE A 21 -0.99 7.82 -4.80
CA ILE A 21 -0.45 8.79 -5.75
C ILE A 21 -0.57 8.27 -7.18
N LEU A 22 -0.27 6.99 -7.44
CA LEU A 22 -0.38 6.39 -8.77
C LEU A 22 -1.83 6.29 -9.24
N GLN A 23 -2.78 5.99 -8.35
CA GLN A 23 -4.20 5.99 -8.68
C GLN A 23 -4.70 7.38 -9.08
N HIS A 24 -4.20 8.45 -8.44
CA HIS A 24 -4.56 9.83 -8.78
C HIS A 24 -3.78 10.37 -9.98
N ALA A 25 -2.59 9.87 -10.24
CA ALA A 25 -1.78 10.23 -11.42
C ALA A 25 -2.34 9.68 -12.74
N ASN A 26 -3.09 8.58 -12.70
CA ASN A 26 -3.66 7.94 -13.90
C ASN A 26 -4.73 8.79 -14.62
N HIS A 27 -5.17 9.90 -14.03
CA HIS A 27 -6.18 10.80 -14.64
C HIS A 27 -5.59 12.02 -15.33
N GLN A 28 -4.26 12.18 -15.37
CA GLN A 28 -3.64 13.31 -16.07
C GLN A 28 -2.71 12.86 -17.20
N PRO A 29 -3.04 13.17 -18.48
CA PRO A 29 -2.13 12.89 -19.59
C PRO A 29 -0.92 13.81 -19.52
N GLY A 30 0.27 13.26 -19.45
CA GLY A 30 1.53 14.01 -19.51
C GLY A 30 2.70 13.37 -18.74
N CYS A 31 3.89 13.93 -18.93
CA CYS A 31 5.08 13.50 -18.22
C CYS A 31 4.97 13.81 -16.72
N ILE A 32 5.07 12.80 -15.87
CA ILE A 32 5.03 12.92 -14.41
C ILE A 32 6.15 13.85 -13.89
N LEU A 33 7.28 13.91 -14.60
CA LEU A 33 8.44 14.72 -14.25
C LEU A 33 8.33 16.12 -14.87
N LYS A 34 7.50 16.96 -14.33
CA LYS A 34 7.38 18.35 -14.77
C LYS A 34 8.47 19.26 -14.20
N ASN A 35 9.10 18.88 -13.07
CA ASN A 35 10.23 19.62 -12.55
C ASN A 35 11.50 19.31 -13.37
N ILE A 36 11.87 20.25 -14.22
CA ILE A 36 13.04 20.13 -15.12
C ILE A 36 14.32 19.88 -14.33
N THR A 37 14.46 20.44 -13.13
CA THR A 37 15.64 20.30 -12.26
C THR A 37 15.82 18.89 -11.71
N ASP A 38 14.77 18.08 -11.65
CA ASP A 38 14.85 16.71 -11.18
C ASP A 38 15.29 15.71 -12.28
N LYS A 39 15.18 16.10 -13.56
CA LYS A 39 15.54 15.20 -14.69
C LYS A 39 16.99 14.73 -14.68
N PRO A 40 17.99 15.62 -14.48
CA PRO A 40 19.40 15.18 -14.40
C PRO A 40 19.64 14.24 -13.23
N LEU A 41 19.05 14.53 -12.07
CA LEU A 41 19.18 13.69 -10.87
C LEU A 41 18.60 12.28 -11.12
N ILE A 42 17.39 12.20 -11.69
CA ILE A 42 16.77 10.92 -12.02
C ILE A 42 17.62 10.13 -13.02
N LYS A 43 18.15 10.81 -14.05
CA LYS A 43 19.05 10.16 -15.01
C LYS A 43 20.27 9.55 -14.31
N SER A 44 20.94 10.30 -13.45
CA SER A 44 22.08 9.82 -12.69
C SER A 44 21.76 8.64 -11.77
N ILE A 45 20.58 8.65 -11.13
CA ILE A 45 20.13 7.53 -10.30
C ILE A 45 19.86 6.29 -11.14
N ILE A 46 19.23 6.43 -12.32
CA ILE A 46 18.98 5.29 -13.23
C ILE A 46 20.30 4.71 -13.73
N GLU A 47 21.25 5.56 -14.12
CA GLU A 47 22.59 5.12 -14.56
C GLU A 47 23.33 4.39 -13.42
N ALA A 48 23.23 4.87 -12.19
CA ALA A 48 23.77 4.19 -11.02
C ALA A 48 23.09 2.84 -10.77
N LEU A 49 21.76 2.76 -10.85
CA LEU A 49 21.02 1.50 -10.71
C LEU A 49 21.45 0.46 -11.74
N ILE A 50 21.60 0.86 -13.01
CA ILE A 50 22.05 -0.05 -14.07
C ILE A 50 23.46 -0.54 -13.77
N ARG A 51 24.37 0.34 -13.35
CA ARG A 51 25.74 -0.02 -13.02
C ARG A 51 25.82 -1.01 -11.86
N GLU A 52 25.08 -0.75 -10.76
CA GLU A 52 25.06 -1.63 -9.59
C GLU A 52 24.43 -2.99 -9.91
N TYR A 53 23.41 -3.00 -10.77
CA TYR A 53 22.78 -4.23 -11.23
C TYR A 53 23.73 -5.11 -12.06
N VAL A 54 24.57 -4.49 -12.90
CA VAL A 54 25.52 -5.19 -13.77
C VAL A 54 26.75 -5.64 -13.00
N ASN A 55 27.34 -4.77 -12.17
CA ASN A 55 28.63 -5.03 -11.51
C ASN A 55 28.50 -5.96 -10.30
N GLN A 56 27.37 -5.94 -9.62
CA GLN A 56 27.09 -6.78 -8.43
C GLN A 56 28.17 -6.68 -7.34
N ASP A 57 28.66 -5.46 -7.07
CA ASP A 57 29.65 -5.19 -6.04
C ASP A 57 29.13 -5.43 -4.62
N LEU A 58 30.02 -5.38 -3.64
CA LEU A 58 29.66 -5.51 -2.23
C LEU A 58 28.57 -4.49 -1.83
N TYR A 59 27.53 -4.94 -1.13
CA TYR A 59 26.35 -4.13 -0.75
C TYR A 59 25.53 -3.59 -1.91
N ASN A 60 25.62 -4.18 -3.11
CA ASN A 60 24.85 -3.74 -4.29
C ASN A 60 23.33 -3.76 -4.07
N LYS A 61 22.83 -4.77 -3.35
CA LYS A 61 21.38 -4.90 -3.07
C LYS A 61 20.86 -3.76 -2.20
N GLU A 62 21.61 -3.43 -1.16
CA GLU A 62 21.30 -2.32 -0.25
C GLU A 62 21.36 -0.98 -0.99
N LEU A 63 22.38 -0.79 -1.83
CA LEU A 63 22.52 0.42 -2.63
C LEU A 63 21.40 0.56 -3.66
N ILE A 64 21.06 -0.51 -4.38
CA ILE A 64 19.93 -0.54 -5.31
C ILE A 64 18.62 -0.16 -4.58
N GLN A 65 18.40 -0.74 -3.38
CA GLN A 65 17.19 -0.43 -2.59
C GLN A 65 17.11 1.05 -2.23
N GLN A 66 18.22 1.67 -1.80
CA GLN A 66 18.26 3.10 -1.46
C GLN A 66 18.05 4.00 -2.69
N LEU A 67 18.64 3.64 -3.82
CA LEU A 67 18.46 4.38 -5.07
C LEU A 67 16.99 4.31 -5.56
N ILE A 68 16.35 3.15 -5.45
CA ILE A 68 14.92 2.98 -5.74
C ILE A 68 14.08 3.82 -4.79
N ASN A 69 14.34 3.79 -3.48
CA ASN A 69 13.62 4.61 -2.51
C ASN A 69 13.76 6.10 -2.83
N THR A 70 14.93 6.55 -3.23
CA THR A 70 15.17 7.94 -3.63
C THR A 70 14.36 8.31 -4.88
N LEU A 71 14.32 7.45 -5.90
CA LEU A 71 13.47 7.67 -7.08
C LEU A 71 12.00 7.81 -6.72
N ILE A 72 11.52 6.95 -5.84
CA ILE A 72 10.14 6.98 -5.35
C ILE A 72 9.83 8.33 -4.70
N VAL A 73 10.69 8.82 -3.82
CA VAL A 73 10.52 10.12 -3.15
C VAL A 73 10.50 11.28 -4.17
N ILE A 74 11.39 11.26 -5.18
CA ILE A 74 11.43 12.30 -6.20
C ILE A 74 10.15 12.28 -7.05
N VAL A 75 9.69 11.11 -7.48
CA VAL A 75 8.45 10.96 -8.25
C VAL A 75 7.25 11.43 -7.43
N THR A 76 7.15 11.00 -6.17
CA THR A 76 6.09 11.42 -5.24
C THR A 76 6.05 12.92 -5.06
N ARG A 77 7.21 13.58 -4.83
CA ARG A 77 7.32 15.04 -4.74
C ARG A 77 6.86 15.75 -6.01
N ASN A 78 7.19 15.20 -7.18
CA ASN A 78 6.73 15.76 -8.45
C ASN A 78 5.22 15.65 -8.63
N ILE A 79 4.63 14.54 -8.24
CA ILE A 79 3.17 14.33 -8.30
C ILE A 79 2.46 15.24 -7.29
N ALA A 80 2.94 15.32 -6.06
CA ALA A 80 2.34 16.13 -4.99
C ALA A 80 2.21 17.61 -5.37
N LYS A 81 3.16 18.16 -6.14
CA LYS A 81 3.11 19.55 -6.63
C LYS A 81 1.97 19.84 -7.62
N TYR A 82 1.30 18.82 -8.14
CA TYR A 82 0.23 18.96 -9.15
C TYR A 82 -1.14 18.52 -8.65
N LEU A 83 -1.20 18.07 -7.40
CA LEU A 83 -2.48 17.93 -6.74
C LEU A 83 -3.08 19.34 -6.55
N PRO A 84 -4.38 19.54 -6.81
CA PRO A 84 -4.97 20.88 -6.71
C PRO A 84 -4.77 21.44 -5.30
N GLU A 85 -4.40 22.74 -5.22
CA GLU A 85 -4.07 23.49 -4.00
C GLU A 85 -5.15 23.53 -2.89
N LYS A 86 -6.26 22.86 -3.09
CA LYS A 86 -7.34 22.69 -2.11
C LYS A 86 -7.33 21.32 -1.45
N ILE A 87 -6.16 20.79 -1.17
CA ILE A 87 -6.06 19.65 -0.28
C ILE A 87 -5.76 20.23 1.09
N ASP A 88 -6.77 20.19 1.95
CA ASP A 88 -6.65 20.53 3.36
C ASP A 88 -5.60 19.57 3.96
N GLU A 89 -4.37 20.04 4.21
CA GLU A 89 -3.24 19.23 4.72
C GLU A 89 -3.65 18.38 5.91
N ARG A 90 -4.52 18.91 6.79
CA ARG A 90 -5.08 18.18 7.94
C ARG A 90 -5.99 17.02 7.52
N SER A 91 -6.65 17.12 6.36
CA SER A 91 -7.54 16.05 5.90
C SER A 91 -6.77 14.90 5.24
N GLU A 92 -5.65 15.18 4.59
CA GLU A 92 -4.78 14.14 4.04
C GLU A 92 -4.05 13.39 5.14
N GLU A 93 -3.45 14.09 6.09
CA GLU A 93 -2.80 13.52 7.25
C GLU A 93 -3.76 12.57 7.99
N LYS A 94 -4.99 12.99 8.23
CA LYS A 94 -6.02 12.15 8.86
C LYS A 94 -6.40 10.92 8.03
N THR A 95 -6.43 11.04 6.70
CA THR A 95 -6.68 9.88 5.83
C THR A 95 -5.58 8.85 5.95
N LEU A 96 -4.34 9.29 5.94
CA LEU A 96 -3.17 8.43 6.10
C LEU A 96 -3.15 7.75 7.47
N ASP A 97 -3.46 8.48 8.53
CA ASP A 97 -3.58 7.91 9.87
C ASP A 97 -4.61 6.79 9.94
N ILE A 98 -5.76 6.98 9.28
CA ILE A 98 -6.81 5.94 9.21
C ILE A 98 -6.33 4.73 8.42
N LEU A 99 -5.68 4.93 7.28
CA LEU A 99 -5.13 3.84 6.47
C LEU A 99 -4.05 3.07 7.24
N GLN A 100 -3.14 3.76 7.88
CA GLN A 100 -2.08 3.17 8.70
C GLN A 100 -2.65 2.40 9.89
N TYR A 101 -3.67 2.97 10.57
CA TYR A 101 -4.35 2.27 11.65
C TYR A 101 -4.98 0.96 11.17
N ILE A 102 -5.69 0.96 10.04
CA ILE A 102 -6.30 -0.24 9.47
C ILE A 102 -5.23 -1.30 9.18
N GLN A 103 -4.11 -0.91 8.59
CA GLN A 103 -3.05 -1.85 8.22
C GLN A 103 -2.35 -2.44 9.43
N ASN A 104 -2.00 -1.62 10.40
CA ASN A 104 -1.37 -2.06 11.65
C ASN A 104 -2.27 -3.01 12.45
N ASN A 105 -3.57 -2.95 12.22
CA ASN A 105 -4.55 -3.78 12.93
C ASN A 105 -5.25 -4.81 12.02
N ILE A 106 -4.75 -5.06 10.81
CA ILE A 106 -5.44 -5.88 9.79
C ILE A 106 -5.70 -7.33 10.24
N TYR A 107 -4.83 -7.86 11.10
CA TYR A 107 -4.96 -9.21 11.69
C TYR A 107 -5.95 -9.28 12.86
N ASN A 108 -6.46 -8.13 13.33
CA ASN A 108 -7.42 -8.07 14.41
C ASN A 108 -8.78 -7.56 13.90
N PRO A 109 -9.73 -8.46 13.59
CA PRO A 109 -11.03 -8.09 13.03
C PRO A 109 -11.83 -7.09 13.87
N ASP A 110 -11.68 -7.12 15.20
CA ASP A 110 -12.42 -6.22 16.10
C ASP A 110 -11.88 -4.79 16.04
N LYS A 111 -10.58 -4.63 15.86
CA LYS A 111 -9.96 -3.30 15.76
C LYS A 111 -10.25 -2.59 14.43
N ILE A 112 -10.56 -3.32 13.38
CA ILE A 112 -10.85 -2.74 12.06
C ILE A 112 -12.36 -2.60 11.77
N LYS A 113 -13.21 -2.75 12.78
CA LYS A 113 -14.64 -2.42 12.68
C LYS A 113 -14.82 -0.89 12.60
N ALA A 114 -15.85 -0.46 11.87
CA ALA A 114 -16.12 0.96 11.66
C ALA A 114 -16.40 1.73 12.96
N ASP A 115 -17.04 1.09 13.93
CA ASP A 115 -17.28 1.64 15.26
C ASP A 115 -15.98 1.84 16.04
N THR A 116 -15.11 0.83 16.05
CA THR A 116 -13.82 0.89 16.75
C THR A 116 -12.92 1.97 16.14
N ILE A 117 -12.83 2.03 14.80
CA ILE A 117 -12.06 3.07 14.11
C ILE A 117 -12.65 4.46 14.38
N SER A 118 -13.98 4.60 14.33
CA SER A 118 -14.64 5.88 14.60
C SER A 118 -14.39 6.39 16.02
N GLN A 119 -14.41 5.50 17.01
CA GLN A 119 -14.06 5.80 18.40
C GLN A 119 -12.60 6.21 18.55
N HIS A 120 -11.68 5.47 17.92
CA HIS A 120 -10.26 5.75 17.98
C HIS A 120 -9.91 7.15 17.45
N PHE A 121 -10.55 7.56 16.34
CA PHE A 121 -10.31 8.88 15.74
C PHE A 121 -11.25 9.98 16.23
N GLY A 122 -12.14 9.70 17.18
CA GLY A 122 -13.07 10.68 17.75
C GLY A 122 -14.06 11.26 16.72
N ILE A 123 -14.53 10.45 15.76
CA ILE A 123 -15.45 10.86 14.68
C ILE A 123 -16.63 9.91 14.59
N SER A 124 -17.78 10.38 14.08
CA SER A 124 -18.92 9.49 13.89
C SER A 124 -18.70 8.50 12.74
N GLN A 125 -19.28 7.30 12.82
CA GLN A 125 -19.19 6.29 11.76
C GLN A 125 -19.68 6.81 10.39
N ASN A 126 -20.77 7.60 10.39
CA ASN A 126 -21.30 8.19 9.16
C ASN A 126 -20.32 9.21 8.55
N TYR A 127 -19.63 9.97 9.38
CA TYR A 127 -18.58 10.88 8.92
C TYR A 127 -17.39 10.10 8.41
N LEU A 128 -16.91 9.11 9.16
CA LEU A 128 -15.80 8.23 8.76
C LEU A 128 -16.04 7.60 7.38
N GLY A 129 -17.22 7.01 7.15
CA GLY A 129 -17.54 6.36 5.88
C GLY A 129 -17.55 7.34 4.69
N ARG A 130 -18.17 8.52 4.85
CA ARG A 130 -18.18 9.56 3.81
C ARG A 130 -16.80 10.14 3.56
N TYR A 131 -16.09 10.45 4.64
CA TYR A 131 -14.75 11.00 4.61
C TYR A 131 -13.79 10.04 3.89
N PHE A 132 -13.75 8.76 4.31
CA PHE A 132 -12.91 7.74 3.70
C PHE A 132 -13.20 7.58 2.21
N LYS A 133 -14.48 7.44 1.82
CA LYS A 133 -14.87 7.31 0.41
C LYS A 133 -14.51 8.55 -0.42
N LYS A 134 -14.62 9.75 0.16
CA LYS A 134 -14.25 11.01 -0.52
C LYS A 134 -12.76 11.06 -0.84
N HIS A 135 -11.91 10.59 0.08
CA HIS A 135 -10.45 10.72 -0.04
C HIS A 135 -9.77 9.49 -0.68
N THR A 136 -10.41 8.31 -0.67
CA THR A 136 -9.84 7.08 -1.24
C THR A 136 -10.59 6.57 -2.47
N ASN A 137 -11.70 7.21 -2.86
CA ASN A 137 -12.62 6.79 -3.94
C ASN A 137 -13.25 5.39 -3.74
N GLU A 138 -13.08 4.77 -2.59
CA GLU A 138 -13.67 3.48 -2.26
C GLU A 138 -14.17 3.46 -0.80
N THR A 139 -15.03 2.49 -0.47
CA THR A 139 -15.45 2.34 0.91
C THR A 139 -14.35 1.71 1.74
N MET A 140 -14.30 2.05 3.05
CA MET A 140 -13.36 1.46 3.99
C MET A 140 -13.41 -0.07 3.99
N GLN A 141 -14.60 -0.67 3.87
CA GLN A 141 -14.77 -2.11 3.79
C GLN A 141 -14.16 -2.69 2.50
N GLN A 142 -14.32 -2.02 1.35
CA GLN A 142 -13.68 -2.43 0.10
C GLN A 142 -12.16 -2.37 0.20
N TYR A 143 -11.63 -1.31 0.80
CA TYR A 143 -10.20 -1.17 1.06
C TYR A 143 -9.66 -2.31 1.92
N ILE A 144 -10.29 -2.59 3.08
CA ILE A 144 -9.91 -3.68 3.98
C ILE A 144 -9.90 -5.03 3.24
N ILE A 145 -10.94 -5.32 2.46
CA ILE A 145 -11.02 -6.55 1.68
C ILE A 145 -9.87 -6.65 0.66
N LYS A 146 -9.64 -5.60 -0.12
CA LYS A 146 -8.56 -5.58 -1.12
C LYS A 146 -7.20 -5.77 -0.46
N TYR A 147 -6.96 -5.09 0.66
CA TYR A 147 -5.71 -5.21 1.40
C TYR A 147 -5.50 -6.62 1.96
N LYS A 148 -6.53 -7.22 2.56
CA LYS A 148 -6.48 -8.63 3.00
C LYS A 148 -6.21 -9.58 1.83
N LEU A 149 -6.83 -9.37 0.66
CA LEU A 149 -6.60 -10.21 -0.51
C LEU A 149 -5.16 -10.08 -1.05
N LYS A 150 -4.52 -8.92 -0.94
CA LYS A 150 -3.10 -8.74 -1.26
C LYS A 150 -2.21 -9.55 -0.31
N LEU A 151 -2.54 -9.59 0.98
CA LEU A 151 -1.85 -10.43 1.95
C LEU A 151 -2.06 -11.93 1.66
N VAL A 152 -3.28 -12.33 1.26
CA VAL A 152 -3.57 -13.69 0.79
C VAL A 152 -2.66 -14.06 -0.38
N GLU A 153 -2.54 -13.21 -1.41
CA GLU A 153 -1.64 -13.45 -2.55
C GLU A 153 -0.21 -13.69 -2.08
N ASN A 154 0.28 -12.84 -1.18
CA ASN A 154 1.63 -12.97 -0.63
C ASN A 154 1.82 -14.31 0.11
N ARG A 155 0.84 -14.74 0.93
CA ARG A 155 0.88 -16.04 1.60
C ARG A 155 0.84 -17.21 0.60
N LEU A 156 0.04 -17.10 -0.45
CA LEU A 156 -0.07 -18.13 -1.48
C LEU A 156 1.23 -18.32 -2.26
N LEU A 157 1.99 -17.24 -2.49
CA LEU A 157 3.23 -17.23 -3.27
C LEU A 157 4.48 -17.59 -2.45
N HIS A 158 4.48 -17.24 -1.17
CA HIS A 158 5.70 -17.28 -0.36
C HIS A 158 5.58 -18.10 0.93
N SER A 159 4.52 -18.90 1.07
CA SER A 159 4.37 -19.81 2.21
C SER A 159 3.66 -21.11 1.84
N GLU A 160 3.91 -22.15 2.65
CA GLU A 160 3.25 -23.46 2.57
C GLU A 160 1.91 -23.50 3.34
N MET A 161 1.41 -22.38 3.83
CA MET A 161 0.17 -22.30 4.60
C MET A 161 -1.01 -22.83 3.79
N ARG A 162 -1.88 -23.60 4.45
CA ARG A 162 -3.14 -24.06 3.86
C ARG A 162 -4.11 -22.88 3.71
N ILE A 163 -5.05 -22.98 2.78
CA ILE A 163 -5.99 -21.89 2.48
C ILE A 163 -6.88 -21.57 3.69
N ASN A 164 -7.28 -22.59 4.47
CA ASN A 164 -8.03 -22.39 5.71
C ASN A 164 -7.22 -21.67 6.79
N GLU A 165 -5.90 -21.93 6.88
CA GLU A 165 -5.01 -21.24 7.81
C GLU A 165 -4.84 -19.76 7.42
N ILE A 166 -4.66 -19.47 6.13
CA ILE A 166 -4.62 -18.10 5.61
C ILE A 166 -5.96 -17.38 5.88
N ALA A 167 -7.09 -18.07 5.69
CA ALA A 167 -8.40 -17.50 5.97
C ALA A 167 -8.54 -17.15 7.45
N ALA A 168 -8.13 -18.04 8.35
CA ALA A 168 -8.16 -17.81 9.80
C ALA A 168 -7.20 -16.66 10.21
N GLU A 169 -5.96 -16.66 9.72
CA GLU A 169 -4.97 -15.62 10.00
C GLU A 169 -5.49 -14.21 9.67
N LEU A 170 -6.15 -14.08 8.52
CA LEU A 170 -6.62 -12.79 8.02
C LEU A 170 -8.07 -12.47 8.45
N GLY A 171 -8.67 -13.28 9.33
CA GLY A 171 -9.99 -13.05 9.89
C GLY A 171 -11.12 -13.11 8.86
N PHE A 172 -11.03 -14.03 7.90
CA PHE A 172 -12.18 -14.45 7.10
C PHE A 172 -13.01 -15.43 7.92
N THR A 173 -14.32 -15.46 7.68
CA THR A 173 -15.24 -16.34 8.41
C THR A 173 -14.87 -17.82 8.24
N ASP A 174 -14.52 -18.19 7.01
CA ASP A 174 -14.10 -19.54 6.62
C ASP A 174 -13.39 -19.51 5.25
N GLU A 175 -12.87 -20.67 4.84
CA GLU A 175 -12.24 -20.85 3.54
C GLU A 175 -13.21 -20.54 2.36
N SER A 176 -14.48 -20.88 2.50
CA SER A 176 -15.49 -20.64 1.45
C SER A 176 -15.71 -19.13 1.22
N HIS A 177 -15.71 -18.36 2.29
CA HIS A 177 -15.80 -16.90 2.25
C HIS A 177 -14.57 -16.32 1.55
N LEU A 178 -13.37 -16.75 1.93
CA LEU A 178 -12.14 -16.34 1.25
C LEU A 178 -12.18 -16.70 -0.24
N ASN A 179 -12.53 -17.93 -0.60
CA ASN A 179 -12.61 -18.40 -1.98
C ASN A 179 -13.56 -17.54 -2.84
N LYS A 180 -14.74 -17.21 -2.31
CA LYS A 180 -15.72 -16.33 -2.99
C LYS A 180 -15.16 -14.92 -3.24
N LEU A 181 -14.57 -14.30 -2.22
CA LEU A 181 -14.02 -12.97 -2.33
C LEU A 181 -12.80 -12.95 -3.26
N PHE A 182 -11.89 -13.89 -3.09
CA PHE A 182 -10.69 -13.98 -3.92
C PHE A 182 -11.07 -14.17 -5.40
N LYS A 183 -11.99 -15.09 -5.72
CA LYS A 183 -12.50 -15.28 -7.08
C LYS A 183 -13.16 -14.04 -7.64
N LYS A 184 -13.93 -13.31 -6.81
CA LYS A 184 -14.59 -12.05 -7.22
C LYS A 184 -13.57 -10.98 -7.65
N TYR A 185 -12.45 -10.86 -6.94
CA TYR A 185 -11.48 -9.78 -7.17
C TYR A 185 -10.33 -10.19 -8.10
N LYS A 186 -9.98 -11.49 -8.16
CA LYS A 186 -8.83 -12.01 -8.90
C LYS A 186 -9.19 -12.92 -10.06
N GLY A 187 -10.48 -13.25 -10.24
CA GLY A 187 -10.98 -14.09 -11.33
C GLY A 187 -10.80 -15.59 -11.13
N VAL A 188 -9.95 -16.03 -10.19
CA VAL A 188 -9.64 -17.43 -9.89
C VAL A 188 -9.72 -17.70 -8.39
N ILE A 189 -9.85 -18.95 -7.98
CA ILE A 189 -9.79 -19.32 -6.57
C ILE A 189 -8.33 -19.39 -6.07
N PRO A 190 -8.09 -19.26 -4.75
CA PRO A 190 -6.73 -19.28 -4.17
C PRO A 190 -5.90 -20.49 -4.56
N SER A 191 -6.48 -21.68 -4.60
CA SER A 191 -5.76 -22.91 -4.98
C SER A 191 -5.29 -22.90 -6.44
N GLU A 192 -6.10 -22.38 -7.34
CA GLU A 192 -5.71 -22.20 -8.75
C GLU A 192 -4.64 -21.11 -8.90
N PHE A 193 -4.77 -20.01 -8.14
CA PHE A 193 -3.79 -18.94 -8.13
C PHE A 193 -2.41 -19.46 -7.70
N ARG A 194 -2.34 -20.23 -6.62
CA ARG A 194 -1.09 -20.87 -6.15
C ARG A 194 -0.48 -21.75 -7.23
N LYS A 195 -1.27 -22.63 -7.85
CA LYS A 195 -0.78 -23.56 -8.91
C LYS A 195 -0.24 -22.88 -10.15
N ARG A 196 -0.76 -21.69 -10.49
CA ARG A 196 -0.32 -20.96 -11.69
C ARG A 196 0.99 -20.20 -11.49
N ASN A 197 1.37 -19.96 -10.25
CA ASN A 197 2.52 -19.11 -9.92
C ASN A 197 3.65 -19.87 -9.17
N LEU A 198 3.50 -21.19 -8.98
CA LEU A 198 4.55 -22.13 -8.60
C LEU A 198 5.10 -22.81 -9.83
#